data_cf2058f63d34580d3536557dee7e1887
#
_entry.id   cf2058f63d34580d3536557dee7e1887
#
_cell.length_a   1.000
_cell.length_b   1.000
_cell.length_c   1.000
_cell.angle_alpha   90.00
_cell.angle_beta   90.00
_cell.angle_gamma   90.00
#
_symmetry.space_group_name_H-M   'P 1'
#
loop_
_entity.id
_entity.type
_entity.pdbx_description
1 polymer ?
#
loop_
_entity_poly.entity_id
_entity_poly.type
_entity_poly.pdbx_seq_one_letter_code
_entity_poly.pdbx_strand_id
1 'polypeptide(L)'
;MNTATIVGRAGQDAEIKYFESGKVKTTFSLAVNRWDSKTKTEVPDWFNIEVWDKQAEFAGEYVKKGRQVAVDGRISISKWTDQTGDERERFLIVANQIRLLGSRRDLEEG
;
A
#
# COMPACT_ATOMS: atom_id res chain seq x y z
N MET A 1 -2.78 14.07 -15.91
CA MET A 1 -2.45 14.08 -14.46
C MET A 1 -2.95 12.78 -13.83
N ASN A 2 -2.10 12.14 -13.08
CA ASN A 2 -2.43 10.87 -12.43
C ASN A 2 -1.90 10.93 -11.00
N THR A 3 -2.77 11.19 -10.05
CA THR A 3 -2.40 11.27 -8.63
C THR A 3 -3.40 10.53 -7.78
N ALA A 4 -2.91 9.96 -6.70
CA ALA A 4 -3.73 9.32 -5.68
C ALA A 4 -3.15 9.67 -4.33
N THR A 5 -4.02 10.09 -3.42
CA THR A 5 -3.63 10.38 -2.05
C THR A 5 -4.61 9.66 -1.15
N ILE A 6 -4.10 8.75 -0.34
CA ILE A 6 -4.95 7.95 0.55
C ILE A 6 -4.33 7.87 1.93
N VAL A 7 -5.20 7.67 2.92
CA VAL A 7 -4.80 7.43 4.30
C VAL A 7 -5.53 6.18 4.77
N GLY A 8 -4.78 5.24 5.29
CA GLY A 8 -5.37 3.99 5.77
C GLY A 8 -4.46 3.30 6.77
N ARG A 9 -4.79 2.05 7.07
CA ARG A 9 -3.98 1.24 7.99
C ARG A 9 -3.42 0.03 7.27
N ALA A 10 -2.15 -0.26 7.53
CA ALA A 10 -1.48 -1.41 6.94
C ALA A 10 -2.14 -2.71 7.41
N GLY A 11 -2.46 -3.59 6.48
CA GLY A 11 -3.10 -4.87 6.77
C GLY A 11 -2.12 -5.91 7.28
N GLN A 12 -0.84 -5.70 7.02
CA GLN A 12 0.23 -6.60 7.46
C GLN A 12 1.55 -5.83 7.40
N ASP A 13 2.60 -6.42 7.92
CA ASP A 13 3.92 -5.83 7.85
C ASP A 13 4.35 -5.70 6.40
N ALA A 14 4.98 -4.59 6.07
CA ALA A 14 5.49 -4.37 4.72
C ALA A 14 6.59 -5.37 4.37
N GLU A 15 6.61 -5.79 3.10
CA GLU A 15 7.62 -6.73 2.59
C GLU A 15 8.61 -5.98 1.72
N ILE A 16 9.89 -6.14 2.03
CA ILE A 16 10.98 -5.51 1.28
C ILE A 16 11.66 -6.53 0.38
N LYS A 17 11.98 -6.11 -0.83
CA LYS A 17 12.67 -6.97 -1.79
C LYS A 17 13.84 -6.21 -2.39
N TYR A 18 15.01 -6.87 -2.39
CA TYR A 18 16.23 -6.34 -2.97
C TYR A 18 16.49 -7.02 -4.31
N PHE A 19 16.77 -6.24 -5.33
CA PHE A 19 17.05 -6.75 -6.67
C PHE A 19 18.55 -6.74 -6.96
N GLU A 20 18.98 -7.61 -7.88
CA GLU A 20 20.38 -7.68 -8.27
C GLU A 20 20.90 -6.36 -8.84
N SER A 21 20.02 -5.58 -9.44
CA SER A 21 20.36 -4.26 -9.98
C SER A 21 20.69 -3.22 -8.91
N GLY A 22 20.49 -3.55 -7.64
CA GLY A 22 20.65 -2.62 -6.54
C GLY A 22 19.38 -1.88 -6.17
N LYS A 23 18.32 -2.06 -6.92
CA LYS A 23 17.03 -1.45 -6.59
C LYS A 23 16.37 -2.16 -5.43
N VAL A 24 15.56 -1.43 -4.71
CA VAL A 24 14.82 -1.93 -3.55
C VAL A 24 13.35 -1.58 -3.72
N LYS A 25 12.50 -2.55 -3.48
CA LYS A 25 11.04 -2.35 -3.55
C LYS A 25 10.40 -2.84 -2.27
N THR A 26 9.49 -2.06 -1.72
CA THR A 26 8.67 -2.47 -0.58
C THR A 26 7.22 -2.44 -0.99
N THR A 27 6.48 -3.46 -0.59
CA THR A 27 5.05 -3.55 -0.88
C THR A 27 4.28 -3.74 0.42
N PHE A 28 3.10 -3.14 0.47
CA PHE A 28 2.16 -3.36 1.57
C PHE A 28 0.75 -3.04 1.10
N SER A 29 -0.23 -3.50 1.86
CA SER A 29 -1.63 -3.20 1.59
C SER A 29 -2.14 -2.19 2.61
N LEU A 30 -3.01 -1.28 2.15
CA LEU A 30 -3.68 -0.31 3.02
C LEU A 30 -5.17 -0.53 2.98
N ALA A 31 -5.79 -0.59 4.14
CA ALA A 31 -7.23 -0.61 4.28
C ALA A 31 -7.72 0.82 4.48
N VAL A 32 -8.57 1.28 3.58
CA VAL A 32 -9.21 2.59 3.68
C VAL A 32 -10.69 2.35 3.88
N ASN A 33 -11.19 2.75 5.03
CA ASN A 33 -12.60 2.51 5.36
C ASN A 33 -13.49 3.51 4.63
N ARG A 34 -14.59 2.99 4.08
CA ARG A 34 -15.65 3.81 3.53
C ARG A 34 -16.98 3.38 4.09
N TRP A 35 -17.93 4.28 4.06
CA TRP A 35 -19.29 3.99 4.48
C TRP A 35 -20.05 3.28 3.36
N ASP A 36 -20.64 2.14 3.65
CA ASP A 36 -21.50 1.43 2.71
C ASP A 36 -22.95 1.70 3.10
N SER A 37 -23.66 2.44 2.25
CA SER A 37 -25.06 2.82 2.51
C SER A 37 -26.03 1.66 2.41
N LYS A 38 -25.65 0.59 1.71
CA LYS A 38 -26.51 -0.59 1.57
C LYS A 38 -26.52 -1.41 2.85
N THR A 39 -25.36 -1.65 3.43
CA THR A 39 -25.23 -2.43 4.67
C THR A 39 -25.28 -1.55 5.90
N LYS A 40 -25.12 -0.24 5.74
CA LYS A 40 -25.06 0.75 6.82
C LYS A 40 -23.93 0.45 7.79
N THR A 41 -22.78 0.05 7.23
CA THR A 41 -21.58 -0.25 8.00
C THR A 41 -20.38 0.34 7.29
N GLU A 42 -19.27 0.45 8.01
CA GLU A 42 -17.99 0.77 7.39
C GLU A 42 -17.38 -0.51 6.82
N VAL A 43 -16.88 -0.41 5.60
CA VAL A 43 -16.19 -1.52 4.94
C VAL A 43 -14.83 -1.04 4.44
N PRO A 44 -13.81 -1.90 4.47
CA PRO A 44 -12.50 -1.52 3.99
C PRO A 44 -12.39 -1.71 2.48
N ASP A 45 -11.80 -0.73 1.82
CA ASP A 45 -11.29 -0.91 0.47
C ASP A 45 -9.79 -1.14 0.60
N TRP A 46 -9.29 -2.13 -0.11
CA TRP A 46 -7.88 -2.52 -0.01
C TRP A 46 -7.10 -2.00 -1.21
N PHE A 47 -5.99 -1.32 -0.91
CA PHE A 47 -5.10 -0.79 -1.93
C PHE A 47 -3.73 -1.42 -1.79
N ASN A 48 -3.12 -1.78 -2.91
CA ASN A 48 -1.75 -2.28 -2.94
C ASN A 48 -0.81 -1.11 -3.19
N ILE A 49 0.20 -0.98 -2.34
CA ILE A 49 1.15 0.12 -2.39
C ILE A 49 2.52 -0.42 -2.72
N GLU A 50 3.21 0.27 -3.62
CA GLU A 50 4.57 -0.07 -4.03
C GLU A 50 5.46 1.14 -3.81
N VAL A 51 6.57 0.94 -3.13
CA VAL A 51 7.50 2.00 -2.76
C VAL A 51 8.88 1.58 -3.21
N TRP A 52 9.62 2.49 -3.85
CA TRP A 52 10.94 2.18 -4.41
C TRP A 52 12.07 2.93 -3.71
N ASP A 53 13.24 2.30 -3.71
CA ASP A 53 14.54 2.84 -3.33
C ASP A 53 14.60 3.37 -1.89
N LYS A 54 14.97 4.63 -1.69
CA LYS A 54 15.17 5.17 -0.35
C LYS A 54 13.96 5.02 0.56
N GLN A 55 12.80 5.34 0.02
CA GLN A 55 11.56 5.22 0.78
C GLN A 55 11.16 3.78 1.00
N ALA A 56 11.60 2.87 0.12
CA ALA A 56 11.33 1.44 0.27
C ALA A 56 11.98 0.89 1.54
N GLU A 57 13.21 1.29 1.82
CA GLU A 57 13.89 0.87 3.04
C GLU A 57 13.19 1.39 4.28
N PHE A 58 12.79 2.65 4.25
CA PHE A 58 12.02 3.26 5.33
C PHE A 58 10.69 2.52 5.55
N ALA A 59 9.95 2.26 4.47
CA ALA A 59 8.67 1.57 4.56
C ALA A 59 8.85 0.14 5.07
N GLY A 60 9.86 -0.57 4.58
CA GLY A 60 10.14 -1.94 5.00
C GLY A 60 10.43 -2.05 6.49
N GLU A 61 11.06 -1.02 7.05
CA GLU A 61 11.40 -1.00 8.47
C GLU A 61 10.23 -0.57 9.37
N TYR A 62 9.46 0.42 8.93
CA TYR A 62 8.49 1.08 9.81
C TYR A 62 7.02 0.80 9.53
N VAL A 63 6.67 0.29 8.35
CA VAL A 63 5.27 -0.02 8.06
C VAL A 63 4.94 -1.40 8.60
N LYS A 64 4.29 -1.42 9.75
CA LYS A 64 3.88 -2.64 10.44
C LYS A 64 2.37 -2.73 10.45
N LYS A 65 1.86 -3.95 10.61
CA LYS A 65 0.43 -4.20 10.69
C LYS A 65 -0.26 -3.25 11.67
N GLY A 66 -1.33 -2.62 11.21
CA GLY A 66 -2.12 -1.69 12.03
C GLY A 66 -1.64 -0.25 11.99
N ARG A 67 -0.44 0.00 11.46
CA ARG A 67 0.10 1.36 11.40
C ARG A 67 -0.71 2.21 10.43
N GLN A 68 -1.04 3.41 10.85
CA GLN A 68 -1.70 4.38 9.97
C GLN A 68 -0.67 5.04 9.07
N VAL A 69 -0.95 5.04 7.78
CA VAL A 69 -0.01 5.52 6.76
C VAL A 69 -0.75 6.40 5.76
N ALA A 70 -0.16 7.54 5.43
CA ALA A 70 -0.62 8.39 4.34
C ALA A 70 0.29 8.14 3.14
N VAL A 71 -0.31 7.95 1.98
CA VAL A 71 0.41 7.67 0.73
C VAL A 71 -0.01 8.68 -0.31
N ASP A 72 0.98 9.27 -0.96
CA ASP A 72 0.79 10.16 -2.10
C ASP A 72 1.57 9.56 -3.26
N GLY A 73 0.90 9.33 -4.38
CA GLY A 73 1.55 8.71 -5.52
C GLY A 73 0.69 8.73 -6.77
N ARG A 74 0.92 7.75 -7.63
CA ARG A 74 0.19 7.61 -8.88
C ARG A 74 -0.42 6.22 -8.99
N ILE A 75 -1.52 6.13 -9.71
CA ILE A 75 -2.16 4.84 -10.00
C ILE A 75 -1.42 4.20 -11.15
N SER A 76 -1.05 2.93 -10.98
CA SER A 76 -0.41 2.13 -11.99
C SER A 76 -1.26 0.87 -12.22
N ILE A 77 -1.44 0.50 -13.47
CA ILE A 77 -2.19 -0.69 -13.82
C ILE A 77 -1.22 -1.68 -14.45
N SER A 78 -1.09 -2.85 -13.83
CA SER A 78 -0.28 -3.93 -14.35
C SER A 78 -1.18 -4.94 -15.04
N LYS A 79 -0.86 -5.28 -16.28
CA LYS A 79 -1.64 -6.23 -17.08
C LYS A 79 -0.77 -7.42 -17.44
N TRP A 80 -1.34 -8.61 -17.36
CA TRP A 80 -0.63 -9.82 -17.75
C TRP A 80 -1.64 -10.89 -18.19
N THR A 81 -1.13 -11.92 -18.86
CA THR A 81 -1.92 -13.08 -19.25
C THR A 81 -1.57 -14.21 -18.29
N ASP A 82 -2.57 -14.81 -17.67
CA ASP A 82 -2.32 -15.90 -16.75
C ASP A 82 -2.11 -17.24 -17.48
N GLN A 83 -1.90 -18.31 -16.73
CA GLN A 83 -1.62 -19.62 -17.28
C GLN A 83 -2.78 -20.20 -18.08
N THR A 84 -3.99 -19.75 -17.83
CA THR A 84 -5.19 -20.20 -18.53
C THR A 84 -5.47 -19.40 -19.80
N GLY A 85 -4.65 -18.39 -20.09
CA GLY A 85 -4.81 -17.52 -21.24
C GLY A 85 -5.73 -16.33 -21.00
N ASP A 86 -6.23 -16.15 -19.80
CA ASP A 86 -7.07 -15.02 -19.45
C ASP A 86 -6.24 -13.77 -19.17
N GLU A 87 -6.74 -12.64 -19.64
CA GLU A 87 -6.11 -11.36 -19.31
C GLU A 87 -6.47 -10.95 -17.89
N ARG A 88 -5.44 -10.52 -17.17
CA ARG A 88 -5.57 -10.06 -15.79
C ARG A 88 -5.03 -8.66 -15.67
N GLU A 89 -5.57 -7.89 -14.74
CA GLU A 89 -5.00 -6.60 -14.42
C GLU A 89 -5.07 -6.35 -12.92
N ARG A 90 -4.19 -5.51 -12.46
CA ARG A 90 -4.06 -5.19 -11.05
C ARG A 90 -3.75 -3.71 -10.90
N PHE A 91 -4.48 -3.06 -10.02
CA PHE A 91 -4.22 -1.67 -9.66
C PHE A 91 -3.20 -1.61 -8.54
N LEU A 92 -2.24 -0.71 -8.70
CA LEU A 92 -1.28 -0.40 -7.67
C LEU A 92 -1.24 1.11 -7.49
N ILE A 93 -0.80 1.55 -6.31
CA ILE A 93 -0.39 2.93 -6.13
C ILE A 93 1.13 2.90 -5.96
N VAL A 94 1.84 3.54 -6.88
CA VAL A 94 3.29 3.69 -6.77
C VAL A 94 3.52 4.98 -6.01
N ALA A 95 4.03 4.84 -4.79
CA ALA A 95 4.17 5.96 -3.87
C ALA A 95 5.29 6.90 -4.29
N ASN A 96 5.01 8.19 -4.32
CA ASN A 96 6.02 9.23 -4.40
C ASN A 96 6.49 9.60 -3.00
N GLN A 97 5.57 9.54 -2.05
CA GLN A 97 5.86 9.86 -0.67
C GLN A 97 4.95 9.07 0.27
N ILE A 98 5.50 8.61 1.36
CA ILE A 98 4.73 7.99 2.44
C ILE A 98 5.00 8.74 3.73
N ARG A 99 3.99 8.81 4.59
CA ARG A 99 4.10 9.39 5.92
C ARG A 99 3.43 8.47 6.91
N LEU A 100 4.13 8.21 8.01
CA LEU A 100 3.54 7.46 9.10
C LEU A 100 2.74 8.43 9.97
N LEU A 101 1.54 8.03 10.30
CA LEU A 101 0.63 8.82 11.13
C LEU A 101 0.38 8.09 12.44
N GLY A 102 -0.24 8.78 13.37
CA GLY A 102 -0.51 8.22 14.67
C GLY A 102 0.72 8.24 15.57
N SER A 103 0.57 7.68 16.75
CA SER A 103 1.61 7.66 17.75
C SER A 103 2.29 6.30 17.80
N ARG A 104 3.42 6.25 18.49
CA ARG A 104 4.10 5.01 18.78
C ARG A 104 3.18 4.04 19.52
N ARG A 105 2.27 4.58 20.34
CA ARG A 105 1.29 3.80 21.07
C ARG A 105 0.34 3.08 20.13
N ASP A 106 -0.08 3.72 19.03
CA ASP A 106 -0.94 3.08 18.01
C ASP A 106 -0.25 1.86 17.42
N LEU A 107 1.05 1.98 17.16
CA LEU A 107 1.84 0.88 16.63
C LEU A 107 1.90 -0.29 17.62
N GLU A 108 2.07 0.00 18.90
CA GLU A 108 2.13 -1.02 19.93
C GLU A 108 0.79 -1.73 20.15
N GLU A 109 -0.30 -1.01 19.99
CA GLU A 109 -1.66 -1.55 20.14
C GLU A 109 -2.19 -2.22 18.86
N GLY A 110 -1.61 -1.85 17.74
CA GLY A 110 -2.02 -2.35 16.44
C GLY A 110 -1.40 -3.65 16.04
#